data_57df20fe8adef32f3ccd4ef9bce72ac0
#
_entry.id   57df20fe8adef32f3ccd4ef9bce72ac0
#
_cell.length_a   1.000
_cell.length_b   1.000
_cell.length_c   1.000
_cell.angle_alpha   90.00
_cell.angle_beta   90.00
_cell.angle_gamma   90.00
#
_symmetry.space_group_name_H-M   'P 1'
#
loop_
_entity.id
_entity.type
_entity.pdbx_description
1 polymer ?
#
loop_
_entity_poly.entity_id
_entity_poly.type
_entity_poly.pdbx_seq_one_letter_code
_entity_poly.pdbx_strand_id
1 'polypeptide(L)'
;MFFNVGGAVLKTKTFIENTYEQMRSANIVKNSEHFSTEYLGKSNSYFRAIKSQLLDANTEMLAQLANNLNAKRKLFESVGTGDMSWYYEDWQKIEENIAEELALRATDRGCINTHALKSVLSTLQTLLAQRNYATA
;
A
#
# COMPACT_ATOMS: atom_id res chain seq x y z
N MET A 1 5.43 8.66 -14.87
CA MET A 1 6.20 9.92 -14.92
C MET A 1 7.66 9.64 -15.23
N PHE A 2 8.29 10.53 -15.96
CA PHE A 2 9.69 10.38 -16.34
C PHE A 2 10.46 11.64 -16.00
N PHE A 3 11.73 11.46 -15.59
CA PHE A 3 12.63 12.58 -15.41
C PHE A 3 13.60 12.64 -16.58
N ASN A 4 13.89 13.84 -17.05
CA ASN A 4 14.84 14.07 -18.10
C ASN A 4 16.14 14.56 -17.44
N VAL A 5 17.18 13.75 -17.49
CA VAL A 5 18.46 14.09 -16.88
C VAL A 5 19.54 13.93 -17.97
N GLY A 6 20.11 15.06 -18.41
CA GLY A 6 21.15 15.04 -19.42
C GLY A 6 20.73 14.39 -20.73
N GLY A 7 19.44 14.50 -21.10
CA GLY A 7 18.90 13.89 -22.30
C GLY A 7 18.46 12.44 -22.15
N ALA A 8 18.72 11.82 -21.01
CA ALA A 8 18.26 10.47 -20.74
C ALA A 8 16.90 10.51 -20.01
N VAL A 9 16.00 9.61 -20.41
CA VAL A 9 14.69 9.49 -19.76
C VAL A 9 14.77 8.37 -18.72
N LEU A 10 14.61 8.75 -17.46
CA LEU A 10 14.58 7.78 -16.35
C LEU A 10 13.12 7.46 -16.01
N LYS A 11 12.79 6.18 -16.03
CA LYS A 11 11.48 5.74 -15.61
C LYS A 11 11.32 5.89 -14.11
N THR A 12 10.24 6.55 -13.70
CA THR A 12 9.83 6.50 -12.30
C THR A 12 9.26 5.12 -12.01
N LYS A 13 9.47 4.68 -10.78
CA LYS A 13 8.89 3.42 -10.32
C LYS A 13 7.38 3.55 -10.23
N THR A 14 6.69 2.44 -10.40
CA THR A 14 5.25 2.39 -10.20
C THR A 14 4.91 2.60 -8.72
N PHE A 15 3.66 2.93 -8.44
CA PHE A 15 3.22 3.10 -7.07
C PHE A 15 3.43 1.85 -6.23
N ILE A 16 3.12 0.67 -6.80
CA ILE A 16 3.28 -0.59 -6.06
C ILE A 16 4.75 -0.89 -5.77
N GLU A 17 5.66 -0.55 -6.69
CA GLU A 17 7.09 -0.72 -6.43
C GLU A 17 7.57 0.19 -5.30
N ASN A 18 7.15 1.45 -5.31
CA ASN A 18 7.49 2.38 -4.24
C ASN A 18 6.97 1.90 -2.89
N THR A 19 5.74 1.40 -2.87
CA THR A 19 5.14 0.86 -1.66
C THR A 19 5.93 -0.35 -1.15
N TYR A 20 6.30 -1.26 -2.04
CA TYR A 20 7.12 -2.41 -1.69
C TYR A 20 8.45 -1.98 -1.06
N GLU A 21 9.12 -1.01 -1.65
CA GLU A 21 10.40 -0.53 -1.13
C GLU A 21 10.26 0.12 0.25
N GLN A 22 9.19 0.90 0.45
CA GLN A 22 8.90 1.47 1.75
C GLN A 22 8.67 0.38 2.80
N MET A 23 7.92 -0.66 2.44
CA MET A 23 7.66 -1.78 3.32
C MET A 23 8.93 -2.58 3.63
N ARG A 24 9.82 -2.73 2.65
CA ARG A 24 11.12 -3.34 2.88
C ARG A 24 11.98 -2.51 3.83
N SER A 25 12.03 -1.21 3.60
CA SER A 25 12.82 -0.30 4.45
C SER A 25 12.31 -0.27 5.88
N ALA A 26 11.01 -0.42 6.06
CA ALA A 26 10.39 -0.46 7.39
C ALA A 26 10.42 -1.87 8.03
N ASN A 27 11.03 -2.85 7.37
CA ASN A 27 11.08 -4.25 7.82
C ASN A 27 9.71 -4.90 7.95
N ILE A 28 8.74 -4.45 7.16
CA ILE A 28 7.40 -5.02 7.14
C ILE A 28 7.38 -6.28 6.28
N VAL A 29 8.11 -6.27 5.16
CA VAL A 29 8.25 -7.43 4.28
C VAL A 29 9.71 -7.82 4.15
N LYS A 30 9.96 -9.11 3.94
CA LYS A 30 11.31 -9.67 3.81
C LYS A 30 11.82 -9.61 2.38
N ASN A 31 10.94 -9.90 1.42
CA ASN A 31 11.30 -10.00 0.00
C ASN A 31 10.03 -9.94 -0.85
N SER A 32 10.21 -10.03 -2.17
CA SER A 32 9.09 -9.97 -3.11
C SER A 32 8.11 -11.13 -2.97
N GLU A 33 8.59 -12.31 -2.59
CA GLU A 33 7.70 -13.47 -2.38
C GLU A 33 6.79 -13.25 -1.18
N HIS A 34 7.35 -12.77 -0.09
CA HIS A 34 6.61 -12.44 1.12
C HIS A 34 5.56 -11.37 0.82
N PHE A 35 5.93 -10.35 0.07
CA PHE A 35 5.02 -9.30 -0.34
C PHE A 35 3.86 -9.85 -1.19
N SER A 36 4.18 -10.70 -2.17
CA SER A 36 3.17 -11.27 -3.05
C SER A 36 2.16 -12.15 -2.32
N THR A 37 2.65 -13.04 -1.45
CA THR A 37 1.78 -14.02 -0.79
C THR A 37 1.05 -13.45 0.42
N GLU A 38 1.75 -12.74 1.29
CA GLU A 38 1.17 -12.30 2.57
C GLU A 38 0.40 -10.98 2.46
N TYR A 39 0.77 -10.12 1.53
CA TYR A 39 0.17 -8.79 1.43
C TYR A 39 -0.71 -8.61 0.20
N LEU A 40 -0.35 -9.22 -0.92
CA LEU A 40 -1.16 -9.14 -2.14
C LEU A 40 -2.12 -10.32 -2.31
N GLY A 41 -1.91 -11.41 -1.56
CA GLY A 41 -2.77 -12.59 -1.64
C GLY A 41 -2.65 -13.30 -2.99
N LYS A 42 -1.47 -13.27 -3.59
CA LYS A 42 -1.21 -13.85 -4.90
C LYS A 42 -0.12 -14.92 -4.81
N SER A 43 0.26 -15.48 -5.97
CA SER A 43 1.37 -16.43 -6.03
C SER A 43 2.69 -15.74 -5.67
N ASN A 44 3.69 -16.55 -5.30
CA ASN A 44 4.97 -16.00 -4.84
C ASN A 44 5.73 -15.21 -5.91
N SER A 45 5.45 -15.42 -7.18
CA SER A 45 6.10 -14.71 -8.28
C SER A 45 5.31 -13.53 -8.81
N TYR A 46 4.13 -13.25 -8.25
CA TYR A 46 3.21 -12.26 -8.81
C TYR A 46 3.83 -10.86 -8.90
N PHE A 47 4.42 -10.38 -7.80
CA PHE A 47 4.99 -9.03 -7.78
C PHE A 47 6.15 -8.90 -8.76
N ARG A 48 7.02 -9.90 -8.82
CA ARG A 48 8.12 -9.89 -9.79
C ARG A 48 7.62 -9.82 -11.22
N ALA A 49 6.52 -10.53 -11.51
CA ALA A 49 5.94 -10.54 -12.86
C ALA A 49 5.39 -9.16 -13.25
N ILE A 50 4.61 -8.51 -12.38
CA ILE A 50 4.08 -7.18 -12.71
C ILE A 50 5.20 -6.14 -12.77
N LYS A 51 6.19 -6.25 -11.91
CA LYS A 51 7.35 -5.35 -11.91
C LYS A 51 8.13 -5.45 -13.21
N SER A 52 8.40 -6.67 -13.69
CA SER A 52 9.16 -6.86 -14.93
C SER A 52 8.42 -6.33 -16.15
N GLN A 53 7.10 -6.29 -16.11
CA GLN A 53 6.26 -5.76 -17.18
C GLN A 53 5.96 -4.26 -16.99
N LEU A 54 6.53 -3.63 -15.97
CA LEU A 54 6.31 -2.22 -15.63
C LEU A 54 4.83 -1.91 -15.40
N LEU A 55 4.10 -2.86 -14.86
CA LEU A 55 2.68 -2.72 -14.54
C LEU A 55 2.53 -2.30 -13.08
N ASP A 56 1.52 -1.48 -12.84
CA ASP A 56 1.16 -1.09 -11.48
C ASP A 56 0.00 -1.96 -10.98
N ALA A 57 -0.25 -1.90 -9.68
CA ALA A 57 -1.39 -2.56 -9.09
C ALA A 57 -2.68 -1.79 -9.42
N ASN A 58 -3.77 -2.52 -9.64
CA ASN A 58 -5.07 -1.89 -9.85
C ASN A 58 -5.68 -1.45 -8.50
N THR A 59 -6.81 -0.76 -8.58
CA THR A 59 -7.48 -0.20 -7.40
C THR A 59 -7.86 -1.28 -6.39
N GLU A 60 -8.38 -2.40 -6.86
CA GLU A 60 -8.76 -3.50 -5.97
C GLU A 60 -7.56 -4.09 -5.24
N MET A 61 -6.45 -4.24 -5.95
CA MET A 61 -5.22 -4.76 -5.37
C MET A 61 -4.69 -3.81 -4.29
N LEU A 62 -4.72 -2.50 -4.54
CA LEU A 62 -4.27 -1.52 -3.56
C LEU A 62 -5.17 -1.51 -2.33
N ALA A 63 -6.49 -1.63 -2.52
CA ALA A 63 -7.43 -1.69 -1.40
C ALA A 63 -7.18 -2.94 -0.56
N GLN A 64 -6.95 -4.07 -1.20
CA GLN A 64 -6.63 -5.32 -0.50
C GLN A 64 -5.32 -5.21 0.26
N LEU A 65 -4.30 -4.60 -0.35
CA LEU A 65 -3.02 -4.36 0.30
C LEU A 65 -3.18 -3.52 1.56
N ALA A 66 -3.94 -2.42 1.47
CA ALA A 66 -4.19 -1.56 2.62
C ALA A 66 -4.91 -2.31 3.74
N ASN A 67 -5.90 -3.11 3.40
CA ASN A 67 -6.63 -3.92 4.39
C ASN A 67 -5.73 -4.96 5.05
N ASN A 68 -4.87 -5.60 4.28
CA ASN A 68 -3.94 -6.60 4.81
C ASN A 68 -2.89 -5.96 5.72
N LEU A 69 -2.35 -4.81 5.32
CA LEU A 69 -1.43 -4.04 6.17
C LEU A 69 -2.08 -3.68 7.50
N ASN A 70 -3.30 -3.18 7.42
CA ASN A 70 -4.05 -2.76 8.59
C ASN A 70 -4.31 -3.92 9.55
N ALA A 71 -4.78 -5.05 9.02
CA ALA A 71 -5.08 -6.23 9.82
C ALA A 71 -3.83 -6.77 10.51
N LYS A 72 -2.72 -6.84 9.78
CA LYS A 72 -1.47 -7.34 10.36
C LYS A 72 -0.90 -6.38 11.40
N ARG A 73 -0.97 -5.08 11.16
CA ARG A 73 -0.52 -4.09 12.15
C ARG A 73 -1.31 -4.21 13.44
N LYS A 74 -2.64 -4.30 13.34
CA LYS A 74 -3.49 -4.46 14.52
C LYS A 74 -3.16 -5.73 15.29
N LEU A 75 -2.91 -6.82 14.57
CA LEU A 75 -2.55 -8.08 15.19
C LEU A 75 -1.22 -7.94 15.95
N PHE A 76 -0.22 -7.36 15.32
CA PHE A 76 1.10 -7.19 15.97
C PHE A 76 1.04 -6.24 17.16
N GLU A 77 0.27 -5.15 17.05
CA GLU A 77 0.06 -4.23 18.17
C GLU A 77 -0.60 -4.93 19.36
N SER A 78 -1.55 -5.84 19.09
CA SER A 78 -2.29 -6.51 20.14
C SER A 78 -1.45 -7.55 20.90
N VAL A 79 -0.44 -8.13 20.25
CA VAL A 79 0.41 -9.16 20.87
C VAL A 79 1.79 -8.63 21.23
N GLY A 80 2.14 -7.43 20.76
CA GLY A 80 3.43 -6.83 20.99
C GLY A 80 3.63 -6.39 22.44
N THR A 81 4.85 -6.53 22.93
CA THR A 81 5.26 -6.03 24.23
C THR A 81 6.30 -4.94 24.03
N GLY A 82 6.19 -3.86 24.79
CA GLY A 82 7.12 -2.75 24.70
C GLY A 82 6.65 -1.66 23.75
N ASP A 83 7.40 -0.55 23.70
CA ASP A 83 7.05 0.61 22.92
C ASP A 83 7.64 0.50 21.50
N MET A 84 6.78 0.16 20.55
CA MET A 84 7.11 0.07 19.13
C MET A 84 6.38 1.14 18.33
N SER A 85 5.97 2.23 18.97
CA SER A 85 5.16 3.25 18.32
C SER A 85 5.82 3.82 17.06
N TRP A 86 7.15 4.00 17.08
CA TRP A 86 7.89 4.48 15.91
C TRP A 86 7.76 3.55 14.70
N TYR A 87 7.72 2.24 14.95
CA TYR A 87 7.58 1.23 13.92
C TYR A 87 6.18 1.28 13.31
N TYR A 88 5.16 1.36 14.16
CA TYR A 88 3.77 1.38 13.71
C TYR A 88 3.38 2.72 13.08
N GLU A 89 4.03 3.81 13.43
CA GLU A 89 3.85 5.09 12.77
C GLU A 89 4.27 5.02 11.29
N ASP A 90 5.42 4.42 11.00
CA ASP A 90 5.87 4.21 9.62
C ASP A 90 4.89 3.32 8.85
N TRP A 91 4.41 2.28 9.51
CA TRP A 91 3.42 1.37 8.92
C TRP A 91 2.12 2.11 8.57
N GLN A 92 1.60 2.89 9.51
CA GLN A 92 0.38 3.69 9.29
C GLN A 92 0.57 4.69 8.16
N LYS A 93 1.73 5.28 8.05
CA LYS A 93 2.03 6.23 6.99
C LYS A 93 1.95 5.57 5.61
N ILE A 94 2.42 4.34 5.49
CA ILE A 94 2.29 3.58 4.25
C ILE A 94 0.81 3.32 3.94
N GLU A 95 0.02 2.94 4.94
CA GLU A 95 -1.43 2.76 4.76
C GLU A 95 -2.10 4.04 4.27
N GLU A 96 -1.75 5.18 4.86
CA GLU A 96 -2.28 6.49 4.46
C GLU A 96 -1.90 6.84 3.02
N ASN A 97 -0.67 6.57 2.62
CA ASN A 97 -0.22 6.81 1.26
C ASN A 97 -1.03 6.00 0.25
N ILE A 98 -1.34 4.75 0.58
CA ILE A 98 -2.18 3.90 -0.28
C ILE A 98 -3.59 4.47 -0.36
N ALA A 99 -4.15 4.92 0.75
CA ALA A 99 -5.48 5.52 0.76
C ALA A 99 -5.54 6.79 -0.08
N GLU A 100 -4.50 7.62 -0.02
CA GLU A 100 -4.40 8.83 -0.85
C GLU A 100 -4.34 8.48 -2.34
N GLU A 101 -3.57 7.47 -2.70
CA GLU A 101 -3.48 7.02 -4.08
C GLU A 101 -4.82 6.49 -4.59
N LEU A 102 -5.54 5.73 -3.76
CA LEU A 102 -6.88 5.24 -4.10
C LEU A 102 -7.83 6.41 -4.36
N ALA A 103 -7.79 7.42 -3.51
CA ALA A 103 -8.63 8.61 -3.67
C ALA A 103 -8.29 9.37 -4.96
N LEU A 104 -7.00 9.52 -5.26
CA LEU A 104 -6.57 10.16 -6.51
C LEU A 104 -7.04 9.41 -7.73
N ARG A 105 -6.93 8.10 -7.75
CA ARG A 105 -7.39 7.28 -8.86
C ARG A 105 -8.89 7.38 -9.05
N ALA A 106 -9.63 7.44 -7.96
CA ALA A 106 -11.08 7.55 -8.00
C ALA A 106 -11.54 8.88 -8.61
N THR A 107 -10.84 9.98 -8.30
CA THR A 107 -11.21 11.31 -8.82
C THR A 107 -10.69 11.54 -10.22
N ASP A 108 -9.48 11.07 -10.52
CA ASP A 108 -8.77 11.40 -11.75
C ASP A 108 -9.41 10.80 -13.00
N ARG A 109 -10.01 9.63 -12.89
CA ARG A 109 -10.58 8.93 -14.04
C ARG A 109 -11.99 9.37 -14.41
N GLY A 110 -12.64 10.14 -13.56
CA GLY A 110 -13.99 10.65 -13.82
C GLY A 110 -15.06 9.58 -14.06
N CYS A 111 -14.68 8.31 -14.00
CA CYS A 111 -15.56 7.18 -14.21
C CYS A 111 -15.28 6.16 -13.12
N ILE A 112 -16.01 6.25 -12.05
CA ILE A 112 -15.82 5.38 -10.90
C ILE A 112 -16.84 4.27 -10.99
N ASN A 113 -16.38 3.02 -11.12
CA ASN A 113 -17.33 1.93 -10.98
C ASN A 113 -17.68 1.77 -9.50
N THR A 114 -18.91 1.31 -9.24
CA THR A 114 -19.46 1.24 -7.90
C THR A 114 -18.60 0.38 -6.97
N HIS A 115 -18.02 -0.68 -7.51
CA HIS A 115 -17.20 -1.60 -6.71
C HIS A 115 -15.91 -0.93 -6.27
N ALA A 116 -15.23 -0.24 -7.16
CA ALA A 116 -14.00 0.49 -6.83
C ALA A 116 -14.26 1.58 -5.80
N LEU A 117 -15.39 2.31 -5.94
CA LEU A 117 -15.77 3.34 -4.99
C LEU A 117 -15.99 2.75 -3.60
N LYS A 118 -16.68 1.62 -3.51
CA LYS A 118 -16.90 0.94 -2.23
C LYS A 118 -15.58 0.54 -1.57
N SER A 119 -14.64 0.03 -2.35
CA SER A 119 -13.33 -0.36 -1.85
C SER A 119 -12.57 0.85 -1.28
N VAL A 120 -12.58 1.97 -1.99
CA VAL A 120 -11.94 3.21 -1.53
C VAL A 120 -12.57 3.70 -0.23
N LEU A 121 -13.90 3.78 -0.19
CA LEU A 121 -14.61 4.27 0.99
C LEU A 121 -14.35 3.37 2.19
N SER A 122 -14.38 2.05 2.01
CA SER A 122 -14.13 1.10 3.09
C SER A 122 -12.72 1.28 3.66
N THR A 123 -11.72 1.42 2.79
CA THR A 123 -10.33 1.64 3.21
C THR A 123 -10.18 2.94 3.99
N LEU A 124 -10.74 4.03 3.47
CA LEU A 124 -10.67 5.33 4.13
C LEU A 124 -11.37 5.32 5.49
N GLN A 125 -12.53 4.69 5.57
CA GLN A 125 -13.26 4.59 6.83
C GLN A 125 -12.47 3.82 7.89
N THR A 126 -11.82 2.73 7.49
CA THR A 126 -11.00 1.93 8.37
C THR A 126 -9.82 2.76 8.92
N LEU A 127 -9.13 3.49 8.05
CA LEU A 127 -7.99 4.30 8.46
C LEU A 127 -8.39 5.46 9.34
N LEU A 128 -9.51 6.12 9.04
CA LEU A 128 -10.02 7.22 9.85
C LEU A 128 -10.47 6.77 11.23
N ALA A 129 -11.11 5.61 11.32
CA ALA A 129 -11.53 5.04 12.60
C ALA A 129 -10.32 4.76 13.49
N GLN A 130 -9.22 4.28 12.92
CA GLN A 130 -7.98 4.08 13.68
C GLN A 130 -7.37 5.37 14.17
N ARG A 131 -7.38 6.38 13.32
CA ARG A 131 -6.84 7.69 13.69
C ARG A 131 -7.61 8.28 14.88
N ASN A 132 -8.93 8.13 14.88
CA ASN A 132 -9.75 8.58 16.01
C ASN A 132 -9.44 7.81 17.29
N TYR A 133 -9.17 6.52 17.18
CA TYR A 133 -8.76 5.70 18.32
C TYR A 133 -7.42 6.15 18.88
N ALA A 134 -6.49 6.50 18.03
CA ALA A 134 -5.15 6.91 18.44
C ALA A 134 -5.15 8.26 19.15
N THR A 135 -6.14 9.12 18.87
CA THR A 135 -6.25 10.47 19.44
C THR A 135 -7.17 10.56 20.63
N ALA A 136 -7.86 9.47 20.94
CA ALA A 136 -8.83 9.46 22.05
C ALA A 136 -8.18 9.35 23.42
#